data_fc8c46afbe5cc4402c6b002ce1974464
#
_entry.id   fc8c46afbe5cc4402c6b002ce1974464
#
_cell.length_a   1.000
_cell.length_b   1.000
_cell.length_c   1.000
_cell.angle_alpha   90.00
_cell.angle_beta   90.00
_cell.angle_gamma   90.00
#
_symmetry.space_group_name_H-M   'P 1'
#
loop_
_entity.id
_entity.type
_entity.pdbx_description
1 polymer ?
#
loop_
_entity_poly.entity_id
_entity_poly.type
_entity_poly.pdbx_seq_one_letter_code
_entity_poly.pdbx_strand_id
1 'polypeptide(L)'
;MTHHRKVRSALTVTALLSTAVLVLTGCTTSTPAPTTGAKGPDLAAAKSFLAPWLATTDKKLLIDQPLSGSIPAGTRIAFLDVGTPVAAVMWDILQPIVKLTGIKLDRVSTGSDAQSINTAMNTVVESKYDGIINITLDPIFFKPQLQQLIANKVPIASGSVMDTVENGMPEAFNGPDWMKSEGQALAASAVVRTNGKVNDFVLYTIPEFPFAQFQVDGFKSKLKDLCPACNLRVVDIPIATLGSTSADQVVSDLQAHPETGYYVAIADEGTVGLPAKLNLAGITVKGLGTWSIPPNLQQVAGGTQDATLPIDFNLMMWTVTDQLFREILHDKYKWPDAQTRAYTLATLLTKDNAGNYPNGYAAIPDMQKQFAALWHVGG
;
A
#
# COMPACT_ATOMS: atom_id res chain seq x y z
N MET A 1 11.29 55.35 -44.75
CA MET A 1 12.25 55.03 -45.81
C MET A 1 12.10 53.54 -46.04
N THR A 2 11.25 53.16 -47.03
CA THR A 2 11.60 52.63 -48.37
C THR A 2 12.38 51.31 -48.30
N HIS A 3 12.00 50.17 -48.83
CA HIS A 3 11.34 49.88 -50.12
C HIS A 3 10.77 48.46 -50.17
N HIS A 4 9.64 48.34 -50.86
CA HIS A 4 9.04 47.15 -51.42
C HIS A 4 9.94 46.38 -52.37
N ARG A 5 9.77 45.08 -52.53
CA ARG A 5 9.69 44.44 -53.87
C ARG A 5 8.88 43.13 -53.85
N LYS A 6 7.72 43.18 -54.54
CA LYS A 6 6.98 42.06 -55.06
C LYS A 6 7.65 41.62 -56.38
N VAL A 7 7.71 40.32 -56.64
CA VAL A 7 7.78 39.75 -57.99
C VAL A 7 6.77 38.63 -58.12
N ARG A 8 5.85 38.81 -59.06
CA ARG A 8 4.95 37.83 -59.65
C ARG A 8 5.56 37.30 -60.95
N SER A 9 5.36 36.01 -61.29
CA SER A 9 5.23 35.45 -62.64
C SER A 9 4.88 33.97 -62.51
N ALA A 10 3.75 33.51 -62.89
CA ALA A 10 3.04 33.31 -64.14
C ALA A 10 3.27 31.87 -64.71
N LEU A 11 2.15 31.23 -64.82
CA LEU A 11 1.73 29.99 -65.49
C LEU A 11 2.57 29.50 -66.67
N THR A 12 2.68 28.13 -66.78
CA THR A 12 2.52 27.45 -68.07
C THR A 12 1.86 26.09 -67.89
N VAL A 13 0.73 25.92 -68.58
CA VAL A 13 -0.05 24.71 -68.78
C VAL A 13 0.55 23.95 -69.96
N THR A 14 0.84 22.65 -69.82
CA THR A 14 1.02 21.77 -70.97
C THR A 14 0.25 20.46 -70.76
N ALA A 15 -0.78 20.29 -71.53
CA ALA A 15 -1.57 19.10 -71.64
C ALA A 15 -0.88 18.16 -72.65
N LEU A 16 -0.74 16.87 -72.30
CA LEU A 16 -0.45 15.78 -73.23
C LEU A 16 -1.32 14.59 -72.92
N LEU A 17 -2.21 14.29 -73.83
CA LEU A 17 -2.96 13.04 -73.91
C LEU A 17 -2.00 11.88 -74.26
N SER A 18 -2.16 10.74 -73.60
CA SER A 18 -1.69 9.45 -74.14
C SER A 18 -2.48 8.29 -73.52
N THR A 19 -3.33 7.74 -74.34
CA THR A 19 -3.75 6.32 -74.53
C THR A 19 -3.80 5.34 -73.37
N ALA A 20 -4.97 4.84 -73.15
CA ALA A 20 -5.32 3.72 -72.30
C ALA A 20 -4.73 2.38 -72.84
N VAL A 21 -4.12 1.62 -71.94
CA VAL A 21 -3.92 0.17 -72.06
C VAL A 21 -4.61 -0.50 -70.85
N LEU A 22 -5.71 -1.20 -71.11
CA LEU A 22 -6.31 -2.12 -70.15
C LEU A 22 -5.43 -3.37 -70.01
N VAL A 23 -4.83 -3.54 -68.87
CA VAL A 23 -4.30 -4.85 -68.45
C VAL A 23 -5.20 -5.33 -67.29
N LEU A 24 -6.03 -6.32 -67.54
CA LEU A 24 -6.73 -7.11 -66.52
C LEU A 24 -5.66 -7.98 -65.82
N THR A 25 -5.27 -7.60 -64.62
CA THR A 25 -4.58 -8.47 -63.67
C THR A 25 -5.40 -8.63 -62.41
N GLY A 26 -5.60 -9.89 -62.05
CA GLY A 26 -6.54 -10.36 -61.05
C GLY A 26 -6.44 -9.69 -59.68
N CYS A 27 -7.59 -9.48 -59.09
CA CYS A 27 -7.76 -9.15 -57.66
C CYS A 27 -7.26 -10.31 -56.80
N THR A 28 -6.01 -10.23 -56.36
CA THR A 28 -5.64 -10.90 -55.10
C THR A 28 -6.14 -10.01 -53.99
N THR A 29 -7.24 -10.40 -53.35
CA THR A 29 -7.67 -9.86 -52.06
C THR A 29 -6.55 -10.14 -51.05
N SER A 30 -5.64 -9.20 -50.88
CA SER A 30 -4.79 -9.16 -49.68
C SER A 30 -5.73 -8.92 -48.47
N THR A 31 -6.04 -10.00 -47.79
CA THR A 31 -6.64 -9.94 -46.44
C THR A 31 -5.70 -9.06 -45.64
N PRO A 32 -6.16 -7.95 -45.01
CA PRO A 32 -5.36 -7.19 -44.09
C PRO A 32 -4.85 -8.16 -43.03
N ALA A 33 -3.56 -8.21 -42.77
CA ALA A 33 -3.03 -8.93 -41.61
C ALA A 33 -3.79 -8.44 -40.40
N PRO A 34 -4.21 -9.34 -39.50
CA PRO A 34 -4.86 -8.90 -38.28
C PRO A 34 -3.90 -7.96 -37.56
N THR A 35 -4.25 -6.68 -37.50
CA THR A 35 -3.66 -5.77 -36.52
C THR A 35 -3.82 -6.48 -35.18
N THR A 36 -2.70 -6.85 -34.56
CA THR A 36 -2.65 -7.31 -33.18
C THR A 36 -3.13 -6.14 -32.34
N GLY A 37 -4.44 -5.99 -32.24
CA GLY A 37 -5.07 -5.04 -31.34
C GLY A 37 -4.52 -5.31 -29.93
N ALA A 38 -4.11 -4.27 -29.22
CA ALA A 38 -3.64 -4.42 -27.86
C ALA A 38 -4.63 -5.30 -27.09
N LYS A 39 -4.13 -6.39 -26.49
CA LYS A 39 -4.95 -7.36 -25.75
C LYS A 39 -5.69 -6.61 -24.65
N GLY A 40 -7.00 -6.68 -24.63
CA GLY A 40 -7.83 -6.09 -23.58
C GLY A 40 -7.51 -6.69 -22.20
N PRO A 41 -8.12 -6.15 -21.12
CA PRO A 41 -7.87 -6.61 -19.75
C PRO A 41 -8.11 -8.11 -19.57
N ASP A 42 -7.15 -8.82 -18.96
CA ASP A 42 -7.25 -10.25 -18.65
C ASP A 42 -7.94 -10.49 -17.31
N LEU A 43 -9.28 -10.44 -17.32
CA LEU A 43 -10.09 -10.65 -16.13
C LEU A 43 -9.93 -12.03 -15.52
N ALA A 44 -9.68 -13.07 -16.32
CA ALA A 44 -9.51 -14.43 -15.81
C ALA A 44 -8.21 -14.53 -15.00
N ALA A 45 -7.11 -14.01 -15.54
CA ALA A 45 -5.84 -13.95 -14.83
C ALA A 45 -5.93 -13.07 -13.57
N ALA A 46 -6.63 -11.93 -13.63
CA ALA A 46 -6.82 -11.04 -12.48
C ALA A 46 -7.60 -11.75 -11.35
N LYS A 47 -8.69 -12.43 -11.66
CA LYS A 47 -9.48 -13.20 -10.69
C LYS A 47 -8.69 -14.36 -10.09
N SER A 48 -7.94 -15.09 -10.91
CA SER A 48 -7.09 -16.19 -10.45
C SER A 48 -6.01 -15.69 -9.48
N PHE A 49 -5.37 -14.55 -9.79
CA PHE A 49 -4.38 -13.94 -8.92
C PHE A 49 -4.98 -13.50 -7.57
N LEU A 50 -6.21 -12.99 -7.58
CA LEU A 50 -6.87 -12.51 -6.36
C LEU A 50 -7.44 -13.62 -5.48
N ALA A 51 -7.60 -14.85 -5.96
CA ALA A 51 -8.26 -15.90 -5.22
C ALA A 51 -7.75 -16.06 -3.76
N PRO A 52 -6.43 -16.05 -3.46
CA PRO A 52 -5.94 -16.12 -2.08
C PRO A 52 -6.30 -14.90 -1.22
N TRP A 53 -6.44 -13.72 -1.85
CA TRP A 53 -6.79 -12.46 -1.18
C TRP A 53 -8.29 -12.32 -0.83
N LEU A 54 -9.10 -13.29 -1.23
CA LEU A 54 -10.55 -13.31 -0.97
C LEU A 54 -10.90 -14.19 0.24
N ALA A 55 -9.93 -14.95 0.77
CA ALA A 55 -10.15 -15.83 1.91
C ALA A 55 -10.36 -15.02 3.19
N THR A 56 -11.50 -15.23 3.86
CA THR A 56 -11.87 -14.59 5.13
C THR A 56 -11.84 -15.54 6.32
N THR A 57 -11.61 -16.84 6.09
CA THR A 57 -11.65 -17.91 7.10
C THR A 57 -10.35 -18.71 7.08
N ASP A 58 -10.16 -19.53 8.12
CA ASP A 58 -9.06 -20.50 8.26
C ASP A 58 -7.64 -19.91 8.34
N LYS A 59 -7.53 -18.62 8.61
CA LYS A 59 -6.24 -17.96 8.86
C LYS A 59 -5.71 -18.35 10.24
N LYS A 60 -4.38 -18.52 10.34
CA LYS A 60 -3.68 -18.95 11.57
C LYS A 60 -2.57 -17.98 11.91
N LEU A 61 -2.12 -17.98 13.15
CA LEU A 61 -0.93 -17.26 13.54
C LEU A 61 0.27 -17.68 12.69
N LEU A 62 1.12 -16.72 12.37
CA LEU A 62 2.30 -16.92 11.53
C LEU A 62 3.44 -17.62 12.27
N ILE A 63 3.48 -17.48 13.59
CA ILE A 63 4.38 -18.17 14.50
C ILE A 63 3.50 -18.76 15.60
N ASP A 64 3.57 -20.07 15.82
CA ASP A 64 2.76 -20.81 16.77
C ASP A 64 3.57 -21.44 17.92
N GLN A 65 4.88 -21.21 17.93
CA GLN A 65 5.78 -21.71 18.97
C GLN A 65 5.70 -20.81 20.21
N PRO A 66 5.49 -21.38 21.43
CA PRO A 66 5.55 -20.60 22.66
C PRO A 66 6.93 -19.91 22.85
N LEU A 67 6.94 -18.81 23.57
CA LEU A 67 8.19 -18.18 24.03
C LEU A 67 8.94 -19.14 24.98
N SER A 68 10.26 -19.04 25.05
CA SER A 68 11.07 -19.83 25.98
C SER A 68 10.85 -19.45 27.45
N GLY A 69 10.27 -18.29 27.71
CA GLY A 69 9.97 -17.76 29.05
C GLY A 69 9.03 -16.58 29.02
N SER A 70 8.67 -16.07 30.19
CA SER A 70 7.87 -14.87 30.33
C SER A 70 8.72 -13.61 30.15
N ILE A 71 8.15 -12.56 29.56
CA ILE A 71 8.78 -11.25 29.47
C ILE A 71 8.92 -10.65 30.89
N PRO A 72 10.10 -10.15 31.29
CA PRO A 72 10.28 -9.55 32.60
C PRO A 72 9.30 -8.40 32.84
N ALA A 73 8.67 -8.39 33.99
CA ALA A 73 7.74 -7.30 34.36
C ALA A 73 8.48 -5.97 34.39
N GLY A 74 7.88 -4.94 33.81
CA GLY A 74 8.46 -3.62 33.74
C GLY A 74 9.46 -3.39 32.60
N THR A 75 9.66 -4.41 31.70
CA THR A 75 10.38 -4.22 30.42
C THR A 75 9.88 -2.95 29.73
N ARG A 76 10.83 -2.05 29.37
CA ARG A 76 10.52 -0.74 28.77
C ARG A 76 10.65 -0.79 27.26
N ILE A 77 9.55 -0.50 26.58
CA ILE A 77 9.50 -0.53 25.11
C ILE A 77 9.14 0.86 24.60
N ALA A 78 9.83 1.32 23.54
CA ALA A 78 9.45 2.50 22.79
C ALA A 78 8.63 2.09 21.56
N PHE A 79 7.49 2.74 21.35
CA PHE A 79 6.76 2.74 20.10
C PHE A 79 7.08 4.03 19.34
N LEU A 80 7.69 3.93 18.16
CA LEU A 80 8.03 5.07 17.31
C LEU A 80 6.78 5.52 16.55
N ASP A 81 6.31 6.73 16.85
CA ASP A 81 5.07 7.29 16.29
C ASP A 81 5.37 8.40 15.29
N VAL A 82 5.05 8.16 14.04
CA VAL A 82 5.23 9.12 12.93
C VAL A 82 4.08 10.14 12.78
N GLY A 83 3.05 10.06 13.65
CA GLY A 83 1.98 11.06 13.73
C GLY A 83 0.84 10.90 12.72
N THR A 84 0.68 9.75 12.08
CA THR A 84 -0.43 9.48 11.16
C THR A 84 -1.68 8.96 11.90
N PRO A 85 -2.89 9.05 11.31
CA PRO A 85 -4.10 8.43 11.86
C PRO A 85 -3.94 6.93 12.13
N VAL A 86 -3.26 6.19 11.24
CA VAL A 86 -2.96 4.76 11.44
C VAL A 86 -2.04 4.55 12.64
N ALA A 87 -1.04 5.40 12.86
CA ALA A 87 -0.16 5.29 14.03
C ALA A 87 -0.92 5.42 15.35
N ALA A 88 -1.96 6.27 15.40
CA ALA A 88 -2.85 6.37 16.56
C ALA A 88 -3.64 5.07 16.80
N VAL A 89 -4.17 4.45 15.73
CA VAL A 89 -4.84 3.14 15.82
C VAL A 89 -3.87 2.07 16.33
N MET A 90 -2.65 2.04 15.84
CA MET A 90 -1.62 1.09 16.29
C MET A 90 -1.26 1.27 17.77
N TRP A 91 -1.17 2.52 18.23
CA TRP A 91 -0.96 2.81 19.65
C TRP A 91 -2.07 2.22 20.53
N ASP A 92 -3.33 2.39 20.13
CA ASP A 92 -4.47 1.86 20.87
C ASP A 92 -4.49 0.32 20.91
N ILE A 93 -4.06 -0.32 19.81
CA ILE A 93 -3.92 -1.78 19.71
C ILE A 93 -2.85 -2.33 20.66
N LEU A 94 -1.82 -1.57 20.98
CA LEU A 94 -0.77 -1.99 21.92
C LEU A 94 -1.23 -1.94 23.39
N GLN A 95 -2.28 -1.18 23.75
CA GLN A 95 -2.70 -1.03 25.14
C GLN A 95 -3.18 -2.34 25.80
N PRO A 96 -3.94 -3.23 25.14
CA PRO A 96 -4.23 -4.57 25.67
C PRO A 96 -2.97 -5.40 25.95
N ILE A 97 -1.93 -5.30 25.10
CA ILE A 97 -0.65 -6.01 25.32
C ILE A 97 0.02 -5.53 26.62
N VAL A 98 0.07 -4.21 26.83
CA VAL A 98 0.60 -3.60 28.07
C VAL A 98 -0.10 -4.16 29.30
N LYS A 99 -1.44 -4.22 29.27
CA LYS A 99 -2.25 -4.75 30.39
C LYS A 99 -2.01 -6.22 30.63
N LEU A 100 -1.80 -6.99 29.55
CA LEU A 100 -1.65 -8.43 29.61
C LEU A 100 -0.26 -8.83 30.14
N THR A 101 0.78 -8.12 29.72
CA THR A 101 2.20 -8.50 29.94
C THR A 101 2.87 -7.73 31.08
N GLY A 102 2.32 -6.59 31.48
CA GLY A 102 2.94 -5.71 32.47
C GLY A 102 4.17 -4.94 31.99
N ILE A 103 4.43 -4.89 30.66
CA ILE A 103 5.47 -4.04 30.09
C ILE A 103 5.16 -2.56 30.29
N LYS A 104 6.17 -1.72 30.19
CA LYS A 104 6.03 -0.25 30.12
C LYS A 104 6.22 0.18 28.66
N LEU A 105 5.24 0.81 28.09
CA LEU A 105 5.23 1.27 26.71
C LEU A 105 5.22 2.79 26.66
N ASP A 106 6.23 3.37 26.06
CA ASP A 106 6.34 4.82 25.81
C ASP A 106 6.04 5.12 24.34
N ARG A 107 5.18 6.12 24.09
CA ARG A 107 4.89 6.65 22.76
C ARG A 107 5.89 7.75 22.44
N VAL A 108 6.79 7.50 21.48
CA VAL A 108 7.83 8.45 21.08
C VAL A 108 7.42 9.10 19.76
N SER A 109 6.99 10.35 19.80
CA SER A 109 6.70 11.11 18.59
C SER A 109 8.00 11.42 17.85
N THR A 110 8.13 10.88 16.63
CA THR A 110 9.33 11.09 15.80
C THR A 110 9.17 12.24 14.83
N GLY A 111 7.93 12.67 14.53
CA GLY A 111 7.67 13.51 13.39
C GLY A 111 7.93 12.77 12.06
N SER A 112 7.90 13.52 10.97
CA SER A 112 8.06 12.99 9.61
C SER A 112 9.22 13.61 8.81
N ASP A 113 9.98 14.54 9.39
CA ASP A 113 11.15 15.13 8.77
C ASP A 113 12.46 14.65 9.43
N ALA A 114 13.57 14.73 8.70
CA ALA A 114 14.86 14.21 9.14
C ALA A 114 15.37 14.83 10.45
N GLN A 115 15.07 16.11 10.73
CA GLN A 115 15.55 16.78 11.95
C GLN A 115 14.76 16.30 13.17
N SER A 116 13.45 16.23 13.09
CA SER A 116 12.58 15.74 14.17
C SER A 116 12.86 14.27 14.48
N ILE A 117 13.05 13.44 13.45
CA ILE A 117 13.42 12.03 13.60
C ILE A 117 14.75 11.89 14.32
N ASN A 118 15.81 12.61 13.90
CA ASN A 118 17.11 12.53 14.56
C ASN A 118 17.03 12.97 16.04
N THR A 119 16.28 14.03 16.33
CA THR A 119 16.09 14.51 17.71
C THR A 119 15.39 13.46 18.57
N ALA A 120 14.31 12.87 18.08
CA ALA A 120 13.59 11.82 18.79
C ALA A 120 14.46 10.58 19.01
N MET A 121 15.21 10.14 17.99
CA MET A 121 16.04 8.95 18.07
C MET A 121 17.26 9.15 19.00
N ASN A 122 17.81 10.35 19.13
CA ASN A 122 18.79 10.65 20.19
C ASN A 122 18.19 10.42 21.58
N THR A 123 16.95 10.91 21.81
CA THR A 123 16.24 10.66 23.08
C THR A 123 15.98 9.17 23.30
N VAL A 124 15.64 8.41 22.26
CA VAL A 124 15.45 6.95 22.36
C VAL A 124 16.74 6.25 22.82
N VAL A 125 17.88 6.60 22.23
CA VAL A 125 19.19 6.04 22.62
C VAL A 125 19.53 6.36 24.08
N GLU A 126 19.30 7.60 24.51
CA GLU A 126 19.57 8.05 25.88
C GLU A 126 18.64 7.43 26.93
N SER A 127 17.41 7.09 26.54
CA SER A 127 16.37 6.59 27.44
C SER A 127 16.54 5.13 27.87
N LYS A 128 17.45 4.39 27.24
CA LYS A 128 17.81 2.98 27.56
C LYS A 128 16.58 2.08 27.61
N TYR A 129 15.84 2.01 26.49
CA TYR A 129 14.76 1.06 26.32
C TYR A 129 15.30 -0.37 26.17
N ASP A 130 14.51 -1.35 26.62
CA ASP A 130 14.80 -2.78 26.47
C ASP A 130 14.42 -3.30 25.09
N GLY A 131 13.61 -2.54 24.35
CA GLY A 131 13.20 -2.88 22.99
C GLY A 131 12.47 -1.73 22.30
N ILE A 132 12.37 -1.81 20.98
CA ILE A 132 11.78 -0.77 20.14
C ILE A 132 10.82 -1.43 19.14
N ILE A 133 9.64 -0.86 18.99
CA ILE A 133 8.69 -1.16 17.91
C ILE A 133 8.79 -0.02 16.89
N ASN A 134 9.25 -0.34 15.70
CA ASN A 134 9.37 0.57 14.57
C ASN A 134 8.37 0.19 13.47
N ILE A 135 7.42 1.08 13.21
CA ILE A 135 6.50 0.92 12.09
C ILE A 135 6.70 2.10 11.14
N THR A 136 7.10 1.80 9.90
CA THR A 136 7.29 2.74 8.79
C THR A 136 8.45 3.73 8.87
N LEU A 137 9.17 3.86 9.99
CA LEU A 137 10.28 4.79 10.06
C LEU A 137 11.53 4.21 9.38
N ASP A 138 11.98 4.84 8.29
CA ASP A 138 13.13 4.37 7.52
C ASP A 138 14.44 4.55 8.30
N PRO A 139 15.27 3.47 8.44
CA PRO A 139 16.58 3.52 9.08
C PRO A 139 17.56 4.56 8.51
N ILE A 140 17.38 4.97 7.25
CA ILE A 140 18.24 5.97 6.62
C ILE A 140 18.24 7.31 7.38
N PHE A 141 17.11 7.67 8.02
CA PHE A 141 16.96 8.93 8.74
C PHE A 141 17.61 8.94 10.12
N PHE A 142 17.94 7.77 10.69
CA PHE A 142 18.52 7.67 12.04
C PHE A 142 19.66 6.65 12.12
N LYS A 143 20.40 6.47 11.04
CA LYS A 143 21.48 5.50 10.93
C LYS A 143 22.53 5.56 12.05
N PRO A 144 23.01 6.75 12.51
CA PRO A 144 23.95 6.82 13.64
C PRO A 144 23.34 6.30 14.95
N GLN A 145 22.09 6.62 15.22
CA GLN A 145 21.36 6.15 16.41
C GLN A 145 21.08 4.65 16.33
N LEU A 146 20.71 4.15 15.15
CA LEU A 146 20.53 2.72 14.90
C LEU A 146 21.81 1.94 15.23
N GLN A 147 22.97 2.41 14.77
CA GLN A 147 24.25 1.78 15.08
C GLN A 147 24.55 1.73 16.60
N GLN A 148 24.18 2.78 17.33
CA GLN A 148 24.30 2.80 18.79
C GLN A 148 23.36 1.80 19.46
N LEU A 149 22.09 1.71 19.00
CA LEU A 149 21.12 0.75 19.52
C LEU A 149 21.58 -0.69 19.28
N ILE A 150 22.09 -0.99 18.09
CA ILE A 150 22.67 -2.31 17.75
C ILE A 150 23.87 -2.62 18.63
N ALA A 151 24.80 -1.67 18.79
CA ALA A 151 25.98 -1.84 19.64
C ALA A 151 25.59 -2.09 21.11
N ASN A 152 24.53 -1.45 21.58
CA ASN A 152 23.95 -1.63 22.91
C ASN A 152 23.06 -2.88 23.02
N LYS A 153 22.89 -3.64 21.92
CA LYS A 153 22.06 -4.85 21.84
C LYS A 153 20.57 -4.58 22.19
N VAL A 154 20.07 -3.40 21.84
CA VAL A 154 18.65 -3.08 21.97
C VAL A 154 17.91 -3.65 20.77
N PRO A 155 17.01 -4.64 20.94
CA PRO A 155 16.28 -5.24 19.83
C PRO A 155 15.26 -4.26 19.25
N ILE A 156 15.10 -4.30 17.93
CA ILE A 156 14.14 -3.49 17.17
C ILE A 156 13.30 -4.43 16.33
N ALA A 157 12.02 -4.57 16.65
CA ALA A 157 11.07 -5.26 15.80
C ALA A 157 10.38 -4.25 14.86
N SER A 158 10.24 -4.63 13.59
CA SER A 158 9.81 -3.69 12.56
C SER A 158 8.65 -4.22 11.72
N GLY A 159 7.73 -3.31 11.37
CA GLY A 159 6.71 -3.52 10.35
C GLY A 159 6.78 -2.41 9.31
N SER A 160 6.57 -2.76 8.03
CA SER A 160 6.56 -1.81 6.92
C SER A 160 7.84 -0.97 6.81
N VAL A 161 8.96 -1.54 7.21
CA VAL A 161 10.31 -0.96 7.09
C VAL A 161 11.09 -1.76 6.07
N MET A 162 11.79 -1.05 5.20
CA MET A 162 12.58 -1.65 4.13
C MET A 162 14.04 -1.82 4.58
N ASP A 163 14.78 -2.69 3.89
CA ASP A 163 16.23 -2.87 4.06
C ASP A 163 16.69 -3.10 5.52
N THR A 164 15.81 -3.75 6.33
CA THR A 164 16.11 -3.95 7.77
C THR A 164 17.32 -4.83 7.98
N VAL A 165 17.45 -5.93 7.24
CA VAL A 165 18.54 -6.90 7.36
C VAL A 165 19.86 -6.27 6.92
N GLU A 166 19.89 -5.51 5.86
CA GLU A 166 21.04 -4.77 5.34
C GLU A 166 21.53 -3.72 6.34
N ASN A 167 20.63 -3.20 7.18
CA ASN A 167 20.94 -2.25 8.24
C ASN A 167 21.23 -2.93 9.59
N GLY A 168 21.33 -4.27 9.65
CA GLY A 168 21.67 -5.02 10.86
C GLY A 168 20.50 -5.20 11.85
N MET A 169 19.26 -5.00 11.40
CA MET A 169 18.04 -5.27 12.15
C MET A 169 17.47 -6.66 11.80
N PRO A 170 16.61 -7.25 12.62
CA PRO A 170 15.81 -8.41 12.23
C PRO A 170 14.94 -8.12 10.99
N GLU A 171 14.60 -9.17 10.22
CA GLU A 171 13.68 -9.04 9.08
C GLU A 171 12.35 -8.40 9.53
N ALA A 172 11.92 -7.35 8.81
CA ALA A 172 10.64 -6.72 9.06
C ALA A 172 9.48 -7.67 8.74
N PHE A 173 8.42 -7.59 9.52
CA PHE A 173 7.23 -8.43 9.36
C PHE A 173 6.63 -8.37 7.94
N ASN A 174 6.52 -7.17 7.38
CA ASN A 174 6.01 -6.92 6.04
C ASN A 174 7.01 -6.02 5.27
N GLY A 175 8.08 -6.65 4.80
CA GLY A 175 9.16 -6.01 4.04
C GLY A 175 8.84 -5.85 2.54
N PRO A 176 9.88 -5.64 1.70
CA PRO A 176 9.75 -5.27 0.28
C PRO A 176 8.88 -6.20 -0.56
N ASP A 177 9.08 -7.52 -0.44
CA ASP A 177 8.33 -8.50 -1.24
C ASP A 177 6.85 -8.54 -0.87
N TRP A 178 6.54 -8.34 0.43
CA TRP A 178 5.16 -8.23 0.89
C TRP A 178 4.48 -7.00 0.27
N MET A 179 5.15 -5.83 0.34
CA MET A 179 4.63 -4.56 -0.21
C MET A 179 4.43 -4.64 -1.72
N LYS A 180 5.36 -5.27 -2.44
CA LYS A 180 5.21 -5.51 -3.87
C LYS A 180 4.00 -6.40 -4.18
N SER A 181 3.81 -7.48 -3.41
CA SER A 181 2.64 -8.37 -3.55
C SER A 181 1.32 -7.64 -3.29
N GLU A 182 1.28 -6.75 -2.30
CA GLU A 182 0.12 -5.91 -2.03
C GLU A 182 -0.19 -4.97 -3.20
N GLY A 183 0.82 -4.28 -3.75
CA GLY A 183 0.66 -3.46 -4.95
C GLY A 183 0.12 -4.25 -6.14
N GLN A 184 0.58 -5.48 -6.33
CA GLN A 184 0.04 -6.39 -7.36
C GLN A 184 -1.44 -6.74 -7.11
N ALA A 185 -1.81 -6.98 -5.84
CA ALA A 185 -3.19 -7.27 -5.47
C ALA A 185 -4.12 -6.07 -5.68
N LEU A 186 -3.66 -4.86 -5.40
CA LEU A 186 -4.39 -3.62 -5.69
C LEU A 186 -4.66 -3.47 -7.19
N ALA A 187 -3.66 -3.72 -8.06
CA ALA A 187 -3.82 -3.65 -9.51
C ALA A 187 -4.82 -4.70 -10.04
N ALA A 188 -4.68 -5.95 -9.59
CA ALA A 188 -5.61 -7.02 -9.96
C ALA A 188 -7.04 -6.72 -9.46
N SER A 189 -7.17 -6.16 -8.25
CA SER A 189 -8.45 -5.72 -7.69
C SER A 189 -9.09 -4.63 -8.55
N ALA A 190 -8.32 -3.61 -8.95
CA ALA A 190 -8.82 -2.53 -9.81
C ALA A 190 -9.34 -3.05 -11.16
N VAL A 191 -8.62 -3.99 -11.80
CA VAL A 191 -9.06 -4.62 -13.05
C VAL A 191 -10.35 -5.43 -12.84
N VAL A 192 -10.45 -6.21 -11.76
CA VAL A 192 -11.66 -7.02 -11.46
C VAL A 192 -12.83 -6.11 -11.09
N ARG A 193 -12.64 -5.09 -10.25
CA ARG A 193 -13.70 -4.19 -9.79
C ARG A 193 -14.30 -3.36 -10.93
N THR A 194 -13.49 -2.96 -11.90
CA THR A 194 -13.94 -2.25 -13.10
C THR A 194 -14.49 -3.19 -14.17
N ASN A 195 -14.46 -4.51 -13.94
CA ASN A 195 -14.83 -5.54 -14.91
C ASN A 195 -14.09 -5.36 -16.26
N GLY A 196 -12.87 -4.85 -16.22
CA GLY A 196 -12.04 -4.58 -17.39
C GLY A 196 -12.59 -3.49 -18.34
N LYS A 197 -13.48 -2.63 -17.85
CA LYS A 197 -14.13 -1.58 -18.68
C LYS A 197 -13.45 -0.22 -18.56
N VAL A 198 -12.51 -0.07 -17.63
CA VAL A 198 -11.74 1.16 -17.39
C VAL A 198 -10.34 0.98 -17.95
N ASN A 199 -9.85 2.00 -18.65
CA ASN A 199 -8.50 2.04 -19.19
C ASN A 199 -7.62 3.08 -18.51
N ASP A 200 -8.18 4.06 -17.83
CA ASP A 200 -7.46 5.17 -17.22
C ASP A 200 -7.56 5.08 -15.70
N PHE A 201 -6.43 4.73 -15.08
CA PHE A 201 -6.29 4.56 -13.63
C PHE A 201 -5.40 5.67 -13.05
N VAL A 202 -5.70 6.04 -11.80
CA VAL A 202 -4.77 6.82 -10.97
C VAL A 202 -4.42 6.04 -9.71
N LEU A 203 -3.14 6.07 -9.34
CA LEU A 203 -2.62 5.55 -8.08
C LEU A 203 -2.12 6.72 -7.25
N TYR A 204 -2.77 6.98 -6.12
CA TYR A 204 -2.32 7.94 -5.13
C TYR A 204 -1.32 7.26 -4.20
N THR A 205 -0.13 7.83 -4.10
CA THR A 205 0.99 7.30 -3.30
C THR A 205 1.47 8.35 -2.31
N ILE A 206 2.22 7.90 -1.30
CA ILE A 206 2.79 8.75 -0.26
C ILE A 206 4.29 8.47 -0.25
N PRO A 207 5.09 9.28 -0.97
CA PRO A 207 6.50 8.99 -1.22
C PRO A 207 7.37 9.00 0.04
N GLU A 208 6.90 9.62 1.12
CA GLU A 208 7.60 9.61 2.41
C GLU A 208 7.53 8.26 3.13
N PHE A 209 6.60 7.37 2.75
CA PHE A 209 6.62 6.01 3.26
C PHE A 209 7.70 5.18 2.55
N PRO A 210 8.60 4.52 3.28
CA PRO A 210 9.71 3.76 2.69
C PRO A 210 9.22 2.60 1.80
N PHE A 211 8.03 2.09 2.06
CA PHE A 211 7.43 0.99 1.32
C PHE A 211 6.67 1.42 0.04
N ALA A 212 6.35 2.71 -0.11
CA ALA A 212 5.47 3.19 -1.17
C ALA A 212 5.96 2.80 -2.57
N GLN A 213 7.27 2.93 -2.84
CA GLN A 213 7.83 2.59 -4.14
C GLN A 213 7.63 1.12 -4.50
N PHE A 214 7.75 0.20 -3.52
CA PHE A 214 7.54 -1.23 -3.75
C PHE A 214 6.09 -1.55 -4.12
N GLN A 215 5.12 -0.89 -3.47
CA GLN A 215 3.70 -1.00 -3.84
C GLN A 215 3.42 -0.44 -5.23
N VAL A 216 3.98 0.75 -5.55
CA VAL A 216 3.86 1.38 -6.88
C VAL A 216 4.43 0.47 -7.97
N ASP A 217 5.60 -0.12 -7.77
CA ASP A 217 6.24 -1.02 -8.72
C ASP A 217 5.45 -2.32 -8.90
N GLY A 218 4.95 -2.87 -7.79
CA GLY A 218 4.04 -4.02 -7.82
C GLY A 218 2.78 -3.74 -8.62
N PHE A 219 2.14 -2.58 -8.37
CA PHE A 219 0.94 -2.14 -9.08
C PHE A 219 1.21 -1.96 -10.59
N LYS A 220 2.26 -1.19 -10.94
CA LYS A 220 2.64 -0.96 -12.34
C LYS A 220 2.90 -2.25 -13.09
N SER A 221 3.69 -3.15 -12.49
CA SER A 221 4.03 -4.43 -13.11
C SER A 221 2.77 -5.26 -13.37
N LYS A 222 1.92 -5.43 -12.36
CA LYS A 222 0.72 -6.26 -12.47
C LYS A 222 -0.33 -5.64 -13.39
N LEU A 223 -0.52 -4.33 -13.36
CA LEU A 223 -1.45 -3.66 -14.28
C LEU A 223 -1.00 -3.84 -15.73
N LYS A 224 0.30 -3.70 -16.01
CA LYS A 224 0.86 -3.94 -17.34
C LYS A 224 0.64 -5.37 -17.83
N ASP A 225 0.78 -6.36 -16.94
CA ASP A 225 0.54 -7.77 -17.26
C ASP A 225 -0.94 -8.04 -17.58
N LEU A 226 -1.84 -7.48 -16.75
CA LEU A 226 -3.28 -7.74 -16.83
C LEU A 226 -4.00 -6.84 -17.84
N CYS A 227 -3.50 -5.65 -18.09
CA CYS A 227 -4.08 -4.67 -19.01
C CYS A 227 -3.00 -3.86 -19.72
N PRO A 228 -2.33 -4.44 -20.76
CA PRO A 228 -1.24 -3.75 -21.46
C PRO A 228 -1.63 -2.41 -22.11
N ALA A 229 -2.92 -2.23 -22.40
CA ALA A 229 -3.47 -1.00 -22.99
C ALA A 229 -3.96 0.02 -21.98
N CYS A 230 -3.91 -0.30 -20.68
CA CYS A 230 -4.34 0.63 -19.64
C CYS A 230 -3.28 1.71 -19.38
N ASN A 231 -3.76 2.93 -19.17
CA ASN A 231 -2.97 4.06 -18.72
C ASN A 231 -2.94 4.10 -17.19
N LEU A 232 -1.79 4.45 -16.64
CA LEU A 232 -1.62 4.66 -15.21
C LEU A 232 -0.96 6.00 -14.96
N ARG A 233 -1.61 6.85 -14.19
CA ARG A 233 -1.04 8.04 -13.58
C ARG A 233 -0.73 7.77 -12.11
N VAL A 234 0.44 8.18 -11.64
CA VAL A 234 0.83 8.09 -10.23
C VAL A 234 0.92 9.50 -9.70
N VAL A 235 0.27 9.76 -8.57
CA VAL A 235 0.14 11.09 -7.97
C VAL A 235 0.54 11.02 -6.50
N ASP A 236 1.45 11.90 -6.11
CA ASP A 236 1.97 12.00 -4.75
C ASP A 236 0.99 12.79 -3.86
N ILE A 237 0.67 12.21 -2.71
CA ILE A 237 -0.05 12.86 -1.63
C ILE A 237 0.92 13.01 -0.45
N PRO A 238 1.23 14.24 -0.01
CA PRO A 238 2.15 14.44 1.11
C PRO A 238 1.63 13.85 2.41
N ILE A 239 2.49 13.15 3.15
CA ILE A 239 2.13 12.52 4.44
C ILE A 239 1.51 13.52 5.43
N ALA A 240 1.98 14.76 5.45
CA ALA A 240 1.49 15.82 6.33
C ALA A 240 0.01 16.18 6.09
N THR A 241 -0.59 15.75 4.97
CA THR A 241 -1.98 16.03 4.62
C THR A 241 -2.95 14.91 5.01
N LEU A 242 -2.43 13.75 5.41
CA LEU A 242 -3.24 12.63 5.86
C LEU A 242 -4.13 12.99 7.04
N GLY A 243 -5.39 12.60 6.97
CA GLY A 243 -6.39 12.93 7.99
C GLY A 243 -6.83 14.40 8.00
N SER A 244 -6.36 15.25 7.06
CA SER A 244 -6.73 16.66 6.96
C SER A 244 -7.19 17.06 5.55
N THR A 245 -6.27 17.35 4.63
CA THR A 245 -6.58 17.87 3.28
C THR A 245 -6.32 16.89 2.14
N SER A 246 -5.85 15.68 2.41
CA SER A 246 -5.55 14.67 1.38
C SER A 246 -6.75 14.36 0.47
N ALA A 247 -7.95 14.24 1.03
CA ALA A 247 -9.16 14.02 0.25
C ALA A 247 -9.49 15.20 -0.70
N ASP A 248 -9.18 16.45 -0.32
CA ASP A 248 -9.38 17.62 -1.18
C ASP A 248 -8.40 17.63 -2.35
N GLN A 249 -7.16 17.18 -2.13
CA GLN A 249 -6.16 17.02 -3.18
C GLN A 249 -6.60 15.97 -4.20
N VAL A 250 -7.14 14.84 -3.75
CA VAL A 250 -7.71 13.80 -4.62
C VAL A 250 -8.87 14.35 -5.45
N VAL A 251 -9.79 15.12 -4.85
CA VAL A 251 -10.90 15.77 -5.59
C VAL A 251 -10.34 16.69 -6.67
N SER A 252 -9.39 17.56 -6.31
CA SER A 252 -8.79 18.52 -7.25
C SER A 252 -8.10 17.82 -8.42
N ASP A 253 -7.39 16.74 -8.15
CA ASP A 253 -6.73 15.94 -9.18
C ASP A 253 -7.75 15.26 -10.12
N LEU A 254 -8.81 14.67 -9.58
CA LEU A 254 -9.85 14.03 -10.40
C LEU A 254 -10.68 15.06 -11.21
N GLN A 255 -10.84 16.30 -10.71
CA GLN A 255 -11.42 17.38 -11.49
C GLN A 255 -10.55 17.80 -12.67
N ALA A 256 -9.23 17.82 -12.49
CA ALA A 256 -8.27 18.13 -13.55
C ALA A 256 -8.13 16.98 -14.59
N HIS A 257 -8.53 15.76 -14.22
CA HIS A 257 -8.37 14.54 -15.02
C HIS A 257 -9.68 13.78 -15.18
N PRO A 258 -10.67 14.34 -15.90
CA PRO A 258 -12.02 13.73 -16.04
C PRO A 258 -12.01 12.39 -16.81
N GLU A 259 -10.92 12.06 -17.52
CA GLU A 259 -10.70 10.75 -18.17
C GLU A 259 -10.49 9.62 -17.16
N THR A 260 -10.11 9.93 -15.91
CA THR A 260 -9.85 8.92 -14.89
C THR A 260 -11.11 8.10 -14.59
N GLY A 261 -11.04 6.80 -14.83
CA GLY A 261 -12.17 5.90 -14.60
C GLY A 261 -12.17 5.20 -13.25
N TYR A 262 -11.01 5.09 -12.58
CA TYR A 262 -10.89 4.44 -11.29
C TYR A 262 -9.65 4.92 -10.52
N TYR A 263 -9.78 5.16 -9.21
CA TYR A 263 -8.65 5.53 -8.37
C TYR A 263 -8.24 4.38 -7.44
N VAL A 264 -6.97 4.36 -7.07
CA VAL A 264 -6.41 3.47 -6.04
C VAL A 264 -5.56 4.30 -5.09
N ALA A 265 -5.67 4.06 -3.79
CA ALA A 265 -4.90 4.74 -2.76
C ALA A 265 -4.07 3.73 -1.96
N ILE A 266 -2.75 3.97 -1.82
CA ILE A 266 -1.88 3.10 -1.00
C ILE A 266 -2.03 3.37 0.51
N ALA A 267 -2.71 4.46 0.89
CA ALA A 267 -3.06 4.78 2.27
C ALA A 267 -4.50 5.28 2.31
N ASP A 268 -5.42 4.36 2.58
CA ASP A 268 -6.85 4.59 2.52
C ASP A 268 -7.31 5.60 3.61
N GLU A 269 -6.55 5.73 4.69
CA GLU A 269 -6.76 6.78 5.69
C GLU A 269 -6.81 8.20 5.07
N GLY A 270 -6.09 8.42 3.97
CA GLY A 270 -6.12 9.66 3.20
C GLY A 270 -7.41 9.89 2.40
N THR A 271 -8.26 8.88 2.27
CA THR A 271 -9.53 8.94 1.53
C THR A 271 -10.77 9.02 2.43
N VAL A 272 -10.58 9.16 3.76
CA VAL A 272 -11.70 9.35 4.69
C VAL A 272 -12.47 10.61 4.32
N GLY A 273 -13.79 10.47 4.10
CA GLY A 273 -14.65 11.56 3.65
C GLY A 273 -14.59 11.89 2.15
N LEU A 274 -13.67 11.29 1.40
CA LEU A 274 -13.55 11.48 -0.05
C LEU A 274 -14.85 11.23 -0.81
N PRO A 275 -15.62 10.14 -0.56
CA PRO A 275 -16.86 9.91 -1.29
C PRO A 275 -17.88 11.05 -1.21
N ALA A 276 -18.01 11.69 -0.04
CA ALA A 276 -18.89 12.83 0.13
C ALA A 276 -18.41 14.05 -0.67
N LYS A 277 -17.09 14.31 -0.67
CA LYS A 277 -16.46 15.40 -1.42
C LYS A 277 -16.57 15.19 -2.93
N LEU A 278 -16.39 13.97 -3.43
CA LEU A 278 -16.60 13.61 -4.84
C LEU A 278 -18.06 13.86 -5.26
N ASN A 279 -19.02 13.45 -4.44
CA ASN A 279 -20.43 13.69 -4.71
C ASN A 279 -20.76 15.18 -4.79
N LEU A 280 -20.22 16.01 -3.86
CA LEU A 280 -20.38 17.46 -3.90
C LEU A 280 -19.76 18.10 -5.15
N ALA A 281 -18.66 17.54 -5.64
CA ALA A 281 -17.97 17.97 -6.85
C ALA A 281 -18.60 17.42 -8.15
N GLY A 282 -19.66 16.60 -8.08
CA GLY A 282 -20.28 15.94 -9.22
C GLY A 282 -19.42 14.86 -9.88
N ILE A 283 -18.42 14.32 -9.16
CA ILE A 283 -17.51 13.28 -9.66
C ILE A 283 -18.05 11.91 -9.27
N THR A 284 -18.16 11.00 -10.26
CA THR A 284 -18.71 9.65 -10.07
C THR A 284 -17.64 8.55 -10.06
N VAL A 285 -16.37 8.93 -10.11
CA VAL A 285 -15.24 7.99 -10.06
C VAL A 285 -15.24 7.21 -8.75
N LYS A 286 -15.13 5.90 -8.85
CA LYS A 286 -15.01 5.00 -7.70
C LYS A 286 -13.56 4.53 -7.54
N GLY A 287 -13.24 3.98 -6.39
CA GLY A 287 -11.91 3.45 -6.16
C GLY A 287 -11.82 2.53 -4.95
N LEU A 288 -10.61 2.05 -4.76
CA LEU A 288 -10.25 1.20 -3.62
C LEU A 288 -8.97 1.72 -2.95
N GLY A 289 -8.73 1.27 -1.74
CA GLY A 289 -7.49 1.56 -1.03
C GLY A 289 -6.96 0.37 -0.26
N THR A 290 -5.85 0.58 0.43
CA THR A 290 -5.29 -0.33 1.44
C THR A 290 -4.91 0.45 2.70
N TRP A 291 -4.54 -0.22 3.79
CA TRP A 291 -4.25 0.42 5.09
C TRP A 291 -5.46 1.17 5.66
N SER A 292 -6.63 0.55 5.52
CA SER A 292 -7.90 1.15 5.89
C SER A 292 -8.12 1.16 7.40
N ILE A 293 -8.59 2.27 7.89
CA ILE A 293 -9.07 2.44 9.27
C ILE A 293 -10.61 2.27 9.33
N PRO A 294 -11.24 2.14 10.51
CA PRO A 294 -12.67 1.89 10.62
C PRO A 294 -13.58 2.82 9.78
N PRO A 295 -13.33 4.15 9.66
CA PRO A 295 -14.13 5.00 8.78
C PRO A 295 -14.13 4.57 7.31
N ASN A 296 -13.00 4.07 6.78
CA ASN A 296 -12.94 3.55 5.40
C ASN A 296 -13.79 2.29 5.23
N LEU A 297 -13.74 1.36 6.19
CA LEU A 297 -14.57 0.16 6.17
C LEU A 297 -16.07 0.51 6.19
N GLN A 298 -16.46 1.55 6.93
CA GLN A 298 -17.83 2.07 6.92
C GLN A 298 -18.21 2.66 5.54
N GLN A 299 -17.29 3.36 4.87
CA GLN A 299 -17.51 3.87 3.51
C GLN A 299 -17.72 2.72 2.51
N VAL A 300 -16.94 1.64 2.62
CA VAL A 300 -17.10 0.44 1.77
C VAL A 300 -18.41 -0.28 2.10
N ALA A 301 -18.74 -0.52 3.37
CA ALA A 301 -19.98 -1.15 3.79
C ALA A 301 -21.22 -0.36 3.34
N GLY A 302 -21.14 0.97 3.37
CA GLY A 302 -22.17 1.88 2.86
C GLY A 302 -22.23 1.95 1.33
N GLY A 303 -21.24 1.37 0.61
CA GLY A 303 -21.16 1.37 -0.86
C GLY A 303 -20.76 2.72 -1.46
N THR A 304 -20.27 3.66 -0.65
CA THR A 304 -19.76 4.96 -1.09
C THR A 304 -18.31 4.87 -1.57
N GLN A 305 -17.49 3.98 -1.00
CA GLN A 305 -16.23 3.51 -1.58
C GLN A 305 -16.44 2.12 -2.16
N ASP A 306 -15.80 1.78 -3.29
CA ASP A 306 -16.08 0.53 -4.02
C ASP A 306 -15.57 -0.71 -3.31
N ALA A 307 -14.32 -0.67 -2.82
CA ALA A 307 -13.67 -1.78 -2.13
C ALA A 307 -12.50 -1.28 -1.28
N THR A 308 -11.92 -2.17 -0.50
CA THR A 308 -10.64 -1.95 0.17
C THR A 308 -9.90 -3.28 0.35
N LEU A 309 -8.58 -3.22 0.42
CA LEU A 309 -7.69 -4.31 0.81
C LEU A 309 -7.10 -3.98 2.20
N PRO A 310 -7.90 -4.06 3.28
CA PRO A 310 -7.45 -3.67 4.60
C PRO A 310 -6.40 -4.66 5.13
N ILE A 311 -5.55 -4.15 6.00
CA ILE A 311 -4.61 -4.94 6.79
C ILE A 311 -5.20 -5.16 8.18
N ASP A 312 -5.03 -6.35 8.73
CA ASP A 312 -5.32 -6.60 10.14
C ASP A 312 -4.23 -5.97 11.00
N PHE A 313 -4.46 -4.72 11.42
CA PHE A 313 -3.53 -4.00 12.29
C PHE A 313 -3.37 -4.67 13.66
N ASN A 314 -4.41 -5.33 14.18
CA ASN A 314 -4.28 -6.07 15.43
C ASN A 314 -3.30 -7.22 15.27
N LEU A 315 -3.50 -8.07 14.27
CA LEU A 315 -2.60 -9.20 14.00
C LEU A 315 -1.17 -8.71 13.73
N MET A 316 -1.02 -7.63 12.95
CA MET A 316 0.30 -7.04 12.66
C MET A 316 1.01 -6.59 13.93
N MET A 317 0.35 -5.77 14.77
CA MET A 317 0.99 -5.21 15.96
C MET A 317 1.30 -6.26 17.02
N TRP A 318 0.42 -7.25 17.20
CA TRP A 318 0.68 -8.37 18.10
C TRP A 318 1.82 -9.24 17.58
N THR A 319 1.91 -9.47 16.28
CA THR A 319 2.99 -10.25 15.67
C THR A 319 4.34 -9.53 15.75
N VAL A 320 4.38 -8.21 15.50
CA VAL A 320 5.61 -7.42 15.67
C VAL A 320 6.04 -7.37 17.14
N THR A 321 5.08 -7.32 18.06
CA THR A 321 5.40 -7.39 19.50
C THR A 321 5.90 -8.78 19.89
N ASP A 322 5.33 -9.86 19.36
CA ASP A 322 5.82 -11.22 19.54
C ASP A 322 7.28 -11.36 19.04
N GLN A 323 7.56 -10.80 17.86
CA GLN A 323 8.94 -10.72 17.34
C GLN A 323 9.87 -10.04 18.34
N LEU A 324 9.47 -8.86 18.84
CA LEU A 324 10.29 -8.13 19.83
C LEU A 324 10.54 -8.95 21.11
N PHE A 325 9.51 -9.64 21.58
CA PHE A 325 9.66 -10.51 22.76
C PHE A 325 10.62 -11.66 22.52
N ARG A 326 10.60 -12.26 21.32
CA ARG A 326 11.56 -13.31 20.94
C ARG A 326 12.98 -12.77 20.87
N GLU A 327 13.17 -11.57 20.32
CA GLU A 327 14.48 -10.92 20.30
C GLU A 327 15.02 -10.62 21.73
N ILE A 328 14.15 -10.16 22.63
CA ILE A 328 14.50 -9.92 24.05
C ILE A 328 14.90 -11.22 24.76
N LEU A 329 14.21 -12.33 24.49
CA LEU A 329 14.46 -13.64 25.07
C LEU A 329 15.54 -14.45 24.32
N HIS A 330 16.04 -13.92 23.20
CA HIS A 330 16.96 -14.64 22.28
C HIS A 330 16.38 -15.93 21.71
N ASP A 331 15.04 -15.99 21.54
CA ASP A 331 14.35 -17.09 20.93
C ASP A 331 14.57 -17.11 19.41
N LYS A 332 14.72 -18.32 18.87
CA LYS A 332 14.78 -18.50 17.41
C LYS A 332 13.38 -18.54 16.83
N TYR A 333 13.17 -17.80 15.76
CA TYR A 333 11.93 -17.85 14.97
C TYR A 333 12.27 -17.76 13.48
N LYS A 334 11.30 -18.12 12.65
CA LYS A 334 11.40 -17.99 11.19
C LYS A 334 10.05 -17.54 10.65
N TRP A 335 10.05 -16.44 9.92
CA TRP A 335 8.87 -16.00 9.19
C TRP A 335 8.49 -17.01 8.09
N PRO A 336 7.21 -17.27 7.84
CA PRO A 336 6.73 -17.79 6.57
C PRO A 336 7.16 -16.87 5.42
N ASP A 337 7.08 -17.35 4.19
CA ASP A 337 7.33 -16.51 3.02
C ASP A 337 6.42 -15.27 2.98
N ALA A 338 6.87 -14.21 2.29
CA ALA A 338 6.18 -12.93 2.25
C ALA A 338 4.74 -13.03 1.72
N GLN A 339 4.49 -13.94 0.78
CA GLN A 339 3.16 -14.15 0.19
C GLN A 339 2.19 -14.78 1.18
N THR A 340 2.63 -15.77 1.95
CA THR A 340 1.86 -16.37 3.04
C THR A 340 1.52 -15.32 4.10
N ARG A 341 2.49 -14.49 4.49
CA ARG A 341 2.25 -13.37 5.42
C ARG A 341 1.20 -12.40 4.87
N ALA A 342 1.28 -12.05 3.58
CA ALA A 342 0.36 -11.13 2.94
C ALA A 342 -1.08 -11.66 2.93
N TYR A 343 -1.28 -12.90 2.54
CA TYR A 343 -2.62 -13.54 2.54
C TYR A 343 -3.20 -13.70 3.95
N THR A 344 -2.34 -13.84 4.96
CA THR A 344 -2.79 -13.91 6.35
C THR A 344 -3.28 -12.56 6.84
N LEU A 345 -2.57 -11.48 6.51
CA LEU A 345 -2.83 -10.14 7.02
C LEU A 345 -3.97 -9.40 6.33
N ALA A 346 -4.13 -9.59 5.02
CA ALA A 346 -5.02 -8.77 4.21
C ALA A 346 -6.10 -9.62 3.51
N THR A 347 -7.23 -8.99 3.23
CA THR A 347 -8.34 -9.59 2.47
C THR A 347 -9.08 -8.48 1.72
N LEU A 348 -9.42 -8.71 0.46
CA LEU A 348 -10.23 -7.76 -0.30
C LEU A 348 -11.66 -7.73 0.25
N LEU A 349 -12.07 -6.59 0.77
CA LEU A 349 -13.41 -6.32 1.25
C LEU A 349 -14.17 -5.44 0.26
N THR A 350 -15.45 -5.77 0.14
CA THR A 350 -16.42 -5.05 -0.67
C THR A 350 -17.65 -4.72 0.18
N LYS A 351 -18.64 -4.07 -0.40
CA LYS A 351 -19.93 -3.80 0.27
C LYS A 351 -20.54 -5.04 0.91
N ASP A 352 -20.34 -6.21 0.30
CA ASP A 352 -20.99 -7.45 0.73
C ASP A 352 -20.45 -8.01 2.05
N ASN A 353 -19.20 -7.66 2.42
CA ASN A 353 -18.54 -8.22 3.60
C ASN A 353 -17.86 -7.19 4.52
N ALA A 354 -17.65 -5.95 4.09
CA ALA A 354 -17.00 -4.93 4.93
C ALA A 354 -17.79 -4.62 6.22
N GLY A 355 -19.11 -4.73 6.18
CA GLY A 355 -19.97 -4.54 7.36
C GLY A 355 -19.72 -5.52 8.52
N ASN A 356 -19.03 -6.63 8.27
CA ASN A 356 -18.64 -7.58 9.30
C ASN A 356 -17.49 -7.07 10.19
N TYR A 357 -16.84 -5.95 9.80
CA TYR A 357 -15.62 -5.43 10.42
C TYR A 357 -15.76 -3.95 10.84
N PRO A 358 -16.74 -3.59 11.67
CA PRO A 358 -17.04 -2.18 12.00
C PRO A 358 -15.90 -1.49 12.76
N ASN A 359 -15.07 -2.26 13.47
CA ASN A 359 -13.96 -1.75 14.30
C ASN A 359 -12.57 -1.98 13.70
N GLY A 360 -12.50 -2.35 12.43
CA GLY A 360 -11.27 -2.75 11.74
C GLY A 360 -11.29 -4.21 11.30
N TYR A 361 -10.55 -4.53 10.23
CA TYR A 361 -10.45 -5.89 9.74
C TYR A 361 -9.75 -6.79 10.79
N ALA A 362 -10.30 -7.97 11.03
CA ALA A 362 -9.77 -8.98 11.93
C ALA A 362 -9.69 -10.33 11.18
N ALA A 363 -8.48 -10.76 10.89
CA ALA A 363 -8.21 -12.01 10.16
C ALA A 363 -8.42 -13.26 11.04
N ILE A 364 -8.06 -13.15 12.33
CA ILE A 364 -8.11 -14.23 13.31
C ILE A 364 -8.85 -13.72 14.54
N PRO A 365 -10.14 -14.03 14.73
CA PRO A 365 -10.97 -13.41 15.77
C PRO A 365 -10.48 -13.61 17.22
N ASP A 366 -9.85 -14.72 17.53
CA ASP A 366 -9.35 -15.07 18.88
C ASP A 366 -7.83 -14.98 19.01
N MET A 367 -7.17 -14.27 18.12
CA MET A 367 -5.70 -14.18 18.07
C MET A 367 -5.07 -13.72 19.39
N GLN A 368 -5.74 -12.80 20.12
CA GLN A 368 -5.23 -12.30 21.41
C GLN A 368 -5.09 -13.42 22.45
N LYS A 369 -6.04 -14.38 22.48
CA LYS A 369 -5.96 -15.55 23.36
C LYS A 369 -4.83 -16.48 22.94
N GLN A 370 -4.62 -16.63 21.63
CA GLN A 370 -3.54 -17.44 21.11
C GLN A 370 -2.18 -16.84 21.48
N PHE A 371 -1.97 -15.54 21.28
CA PHE A 371 -0.74 -14.87 21.73
C PHE A 371 -0.55 -14.93 23.24
N ALA A 372 -1.62 -14.72 24.04
CA ALA A 372 -1.54 -14.86 25.48
C ALA A 372 -1.00 -16.23 25.91
N ALA A 373 -1.47 -17.29 25.26
CA ALA A 373 -0.97 -18.65 25.49
C ALA A 373 0.50 -18.82 25.07
N LEU A 374 0.90 -18.25 23.93
CA LEU A 374 2.30 -18.29 23.46
C LEU A 374 3.24 -17.52 24.39
N TRP A 375 2.77 -16.44 25.02
CA TRP A 375 3.55 -15.57 25.92
C TRP A 375 3.50 -16.01 27.38
N HIS A 376 2.81 -17.10 27.71
CA HIS A 376 2.61 -17.61 29.08
C HIS A 376 1.97 -16.58 30.02
N VAL A 377 1.01 -15.79 29.51
CA VAL A 377 0.31 -14.75 30.26
C VAL A 377 -1.21 -14.96 30.20
N GLY A 378 -1.96 -14.40 31.16
CA GLY A 378 -3.44 -14.47 31.14
C GLY A 378 -4.02 -15.80 31.60
N GLY A 379 -3.26 -16.60 32.40
CA GLY A 379 -3.73 -17.77 33.11
C GLY A 379 -4.42 -17.41 34.43
#